data_45d70c293bc8e0a6b9c0486d68e2a668
#
_entry.id   45d70c293bc8e0a6b9c0486d68e2a668
#
_cell.length_a   1.000
_cell.length_b   1.000
_cell.length_c   1.000
_cell.angle_alpha   90.00
_cell.angle_beta   90.00
_cell.angle_gamma   90.00
#
_symmetry.space_group_name_H-M   'P 1'
#
loop_
_entity.id
_entity.type
_entity.pdbx_description
1 polymer ?
#
loop_
_entity_poly.entity_id
_entity_poly.type
_entity_poly.pdbx_seq_one_letter_code
_entity_poly.pdbx_strand_id
1 'polypeptide(L)'
;MIKKVSVHIVTFNSEEDIQECLNAVIAQTYPVQQIVVVDNHSSDRTLEKVFSMEAALQDKLIVIPNEENTGFAPGHNQAIAATDSEYVLVLNPDVTLDPRYIEILVDYLELHPEVGSATGKLLLKSNPEVVDSTGLVMNKACRAFDRGAGESASLWSESGLVFGVSGAAAFYSRKMIEDISIDGEFFDSDFFAYKEDVDVAWRAQILGWKSFYHSEAIGYHARGWKKGSRHRQPLFIRRSSYINRYKMMYKNGNRRRWFQCLFHLIPYEVASNAYFILREPKVLGAWKSFGREFKRLKSKRKAIVAKIDSR
;
A
#
# COMPACT_ATOMS: atom_id res chain seq x y z
N MET A 1 12.53 -21.41 -14.70
CA MET A 1 12.20 -20.27 -15.62
C MET A 1 12.21 -19.00 -14.82
N ILE A 2 12.72 -17.90 -15.37
CA ILE A 2 12.69 -16.59 -14.72
C ILE A 2 11.23 -16.14 -14.62
N LYS A 3 10.80 -15.73 -13.43
CA LYS A 3 9.43 -15.26 -13.18
C LYS A 3 9.23 -13.85 -13.71
N LYS A 4 8.07 -13.59 -14.25
CA LYS A 4 7.72 -12.26 -14.74
C LYS A 4 7.43 -11.32 -13.56
N VAL A 5 8.06 -10.17 -13.54
CA VAL A 5 7.82 -9.10 -12.58
C VAL A 5 7.36 -7.85 -13.32
N SER A 6 6.29 -7.22 -12.83
CA SER A 6 5.89 -5.88 -13.23
C SER A 6 6.00 -4.90 -12.08
N VAL A 7 6.35 -3.66 -12.39
CA VAL A 7 6.39 -2.54 -11.44
C VAL A 7 5.26 -1.59 -11.77
N HIS A 8 4.44 -1.28 -10.77
CA HIS A 8 3.26 -0.43 -10.90
C HIS A 8 3.44 0.84 -10.09
N ILE A 9 3.36 1.99 -10.74
CA ILE A 9 3.55 3.31 -10.14
C ILE A 9 2.30 4.15 -10.43
N VAL A 10 1.69 4.72 -9.41
CA VAL A 10 0.59 5.67 -9.55
C VAL A 10 1.13 7.07 -9.23
N THR A 11 0.99 8.00 -10.17
CA THR A 11 1.51 9.36 -10.06
C THR A 11 0.39 10.39 -9.93
N PHE A 12 0.67 11.45 -9.19
CA PHE A 12 -0.12 12.68 -9.16
C PHE A 12 0.79 13.84 -8.73
N ASN A 13 1.18 14.70 -9.66
CA ASN A 13 2.11 15.80 -9.45
C ASN A 13 3.42 15.32 -8.80
N SER A 14 4.12 14.42 -9.48
CA SER A 14 5.31 13.73 -8.99
C SER A 14 6.57 14.10 -9.80
N GLU A 15 6.62 15.28 -10.41
CA GLU A 15 7.73 15.69 -11.27
C GLU A 15 9.09 15.69 -10.58
N GLU A 16 9.12 15.91 -9.25
CA GLU A 16 10.39 15.96 -8.51
C GLU A 16 11.03 14.58 -8.35
N ASP A 17 10.23 13.51 -8.26
CA ASP A 17 10.69 12.20 -7.83
C ASP A 17 10.64 11.12 -8.91
N ILE A 18 9.70 11.19 -9.86
CA ILE A 18 9.38 10.08 -10.77
C ILE A 18 10.58 9.62 -11.61
N GLN A 19 11.45 10.52 -12.03
CA GLN A 19 12.60 10.15 -12.86
C GLN A 19 13.63 9.33 -12.09
N GLU A 20 13.89 9.69 -10.84
CA GLU A 20 14.81 8.92 -9.98
C GLU A 20 14.22 7.56 -9.62
N CYS A 21 12.91 7.48 -9.35
CA CYS A 21 12.19 6.24 -9.14
C CYS A 21 12.33 5.29 -10.35
N LEU A 22 12.06 5.77 -11.57
CA LEU A 22 12.17 4.98 -12.80
C LEU A 22 13.61 4.53 -13.06
N ASN A 23 14.61 5.39 -12.82
CA ASN A 23 16.02 5.01 -12.93
C ASN A 23 16.40 3.88 -11.97
N ALA A 24 15.89 3.91 -10.73
CA ALA A 24 16.11 2.84 -9.76
C ALA A 24 15.43 1.51 -10.18
N VAL A 25 14.29 1.58 -10.87
CA VAL A 25 13.62 0.39 -11.45
C VAL A 25 14.42 -0.17 -12.62
N ILE A 26 14.98 0.67 -13.50
CA ILE A 26 15.85 0.24 -14.62
C ILE A 26 17.11 -0.43 -14.10
N ALA A 27 17.66 0.06 -12.99
CA ALA A 27 18.90 -0.44 -12.39
C ALA A 27 18.74 -1.77 -11.62
N GLN A 28 17.53 -2.34 -11.55
CA GLN A 28 17.34 -3.60 -10.85
C GLN A 28 18.08 -4.76 -11.52
N THR A 29 18.74 -5.59 -10.71
CA THR A 29 19.46 -6.80 -11.18
C THR A 29 18.50 -7.87 -11.69
N TYR A 30 17.31 -7.95 -11.11
CA TYR A 30 16.26 -8.83 -11.60
C TYR A 30 15.52 -8.19 -12.79
N PRO A 31 15.30 -8.93 -13.90
CA PRO A 31 14.69 -8.38 -15.11
C PRO A 31 13.22 -8.00 -14.86
N VAL A 32 12.94 -6.69 -14.84
CA VAL A 32 11.57 -6.16 -14.86
C VAL A 32 11.02 -6.26 -16.28
N GLN A 33 9.86 -6.91 -16.42
CA GLN A 33 9.25 -7.16 -17.72
C GLN A 33 8.36 -6.01 -18.17
N GLN A 34 7.60 -5.43 -17.25
CA GLN A 34 6.70 -4.31 -17.52
C GLN A 34 6.75 -3.29 -16.41
N ILE A 35 6.69 -2.02 -16.79
CA ILE A 35 6.58 -0.88 -15.88
C ILE A 35 5.30 -0.14 -16.28
N VAL A 36 4.32 -0.12 -15.38
CA VAL A 36 3.05 0.56 -15.61
C VAL A 36 3.02 1.84 -14.78
N VAL A 37 2.92 2.97 -15.45
CA VAL A 37 2.72 4.27 -14.82
C VAL A 37 1.28 4.70 -15.06
N VAL A 38 0.49 4.79 -13.99
CA VAL A 38 -0.87 5.33 -14.04
C VAL A 38 -0.81 6.77 -13.55
N ASP A 39 -1.02 7.72 -14.44
CA ASP A 39 -1.02 9.13 -14.09
C ASP A 39 -2.43 9.63 -13.77
N ASN A 40 -2.63 10.07 -12.56
CA ASN A 40 -3.91 10.54 -12.04
C ASN A 40 -4.15 12.03 -12.37
N HIS A 41 -4.00 12.41 -13.65
CA HIS A 41 -4.23 13.77 -14.12
C HIS A 41 -3.27 14.78 -13.48
N SER A 42 -1.96 14.52 -13.59
CA SER A 42 -0.92 15.46 -13.14
C SER A 42 -0.97 16.75 -13.95
N SER A 43 -0.80 17.87 -13.27
CA SER A 43 -0.77 19.22 -13.88
C SER A 43 0.64 19.80 -13.99
N ASP A 44 1.64 19.11 -13.44
CA ASP A 44 3.06 19.41 -13.52
C ASP A 44 3.74 18.66 -14.69
N ARG A 45 5.06 18.60 -14.71
CA ARG A 45 5.82 17.90 -15.74
C ARG A 45 6.00 16.40 -15.52
N THR A 46 5.15 15.77 -14.70
CA THR A 46 5.25 14.33 -14.41
C THR A 46 5.24 13.49 -15.69
N LEU A 47 4.22 13.65 -16.54
CA LEU A 47 4.10 12.88 -17.79
C LEU A 47 5.22 13.19 -18.78
N GLU A 48 5.68 14.45 -18.89
CA GLU A 48 6.82 14.82 -19.71
C GLU A 48 8.07 14.03 -19.30
N LYS A 49 8.34 13.93 -17.99
CA LYS A 49 9.47 13.17 -17.46
C LYS A 49 9.33 11.66 -17.68
N VAL A 50 8.12 11.11 -17.55
CA VAL A 50 7.85 9.69 -17.83
C VAL A 50 8.14 9.39 -19.31
N PHE A 51 7.62 10.20 -20.24
CA PHE A 51 7.84 9.99 -21.68
C PHE A 51 9.31 10.22 -22.08
N SER A 52 10.05 11.11 -21.41
CA SER A 52 11.49 11.29 -21.67
C SER A 52 12.32 10.03 -21.38
N MET A 53 11.78 9.09 -20.59
CA MET A 53 12.42 7.81 -20.28
C MET A 53 12.03 6.66 -21.23
N GLU A 54 11.14 6.90 -22.20
CA GLU A 54 10.60 5.86 -23.11
C GLU A 54 11.71 5.14 -23.86
N ALA A 55 12.72 5.86 -24.35
CA ALA A 55 13.86 5.26 -25.05
C ALA A 55 14.70 4.31 -24.16
N ALA A 56 14.82 4.59 -22.87
CA ALA A 56 15.53 3.73 -21.92
C ALA A 56 14.68 2.54 -21.47
N LEU A 57 13.38 2.70 -21.42
CA LEU A 57 12.41 1.67 -20.97
C LEU A 57 11.93 0.78 -22.12
N GLN A 58 12.08 1.24 -23.37
CA GLN A 58 11.68 0.49 -24.57
C GLN A 58 10.21 0.02 -24.50
N ASP A 59 9.92 -1.18 -25.00
CA ASP A 59 8.59 -1.77 -25.00
C ASP A 59 8.05 -2.19 -23.60
N LYS A 60 8.81 -1.91 -22.55
CA LYS A 60 8.42 -2.27 -21.16
C LYS A 60 7.50 -1.24 -20.50
N LEU A 61 7.47 -0.02 -21.00
CA LEU A 61 6.69 1.07 -20.42
C LEU A 61 5.26 1.06 -20.93
N ILE A 62 4.31 1.03 -20.00
CA ILE A 62 2.88 1.24 -20.24
C ILE A 62 2.46 2.49 -19.47
N VAL A 63 1.94 3.50 -20.15
CA VAL A 63 1.41 4.72 -19.50
C VAL A 63 -0.11 4.75 -19.64
N ILE A 64 -0.80 4.91 -18.51
CA ILE A 64 -2.26 5.03 -18.43
C ILE A 64 -2.60 6.42 -17.87
N PRO A 65 -2.86 7.42 -18.72
CA PRO A 65 -3.28 8.73 -18.26
C PRO A 65 -4.77 8.73 -17.93
N ASN A 66 -5.13 9.10 -16.70
CA ASN A 66 -6.50 9.29 -16.27
C ASN A 66 -6.97 10.74 -16.51
N GLU A 67 -8.24 10.91 -16.81
CA GLU A 67 -8.87 12.24 -16.98
C GLU A 67 -9.07 12.97 -15.65
N GLU A 68 -9.04 12.25 -14.51
CA GLU A 68 -9.19 12.79 -13.17
C GLU A 68 -8.33 11.99 -12.16
N ASN A 69 -8.10 12.55 -10.98
CA ASN A 69 -7.41 11.84 -9.91
C ASN A 69 -8.36 10.83 -9.26
N THR A 70 -8.23 9.56 -9.65
CA THR A 70 -9.03 8.45 -9.13
C THR A 70 -8.52 7.93 -7.77
N GLY A 71 -7.31 8.32 -7.35
CA GLY A 71 -6.68 7.88 -6.12
C GLY A 71 -5.73 6.69 -6.30
N PHE A 72 -5.11 6.28 -5.20
CA PHE A 72 -4.11 5.21 -5.17
C PHE A 72 -4.72 3.83 -5.52
N ALA A 73 -5.80 3.45 -4.85
CA ALA A 73 -6.39 2.12 -4.99
C ALA A 73 -6.92 1.84 -6.41
N PRO A 74 -7.74 2.71 -7.03
CA PRO A 74 -8.18 2.51 -8.40
C PRO A 74 -7.03 2.53 -9.40
N GLY A 75 -6.06 3.45 -9.24
CA GLY A 75 -4.90 3.52 -10.14
C GLY A 75 -4.08 2.23 -10.13
N HIS A 76 -3.80 1.66 -8.95
CA HIS A 76 -3.10 0.37 -8.89
C HIS A 76 -3.94 -0.80 -9.40
N ASN A 77 -5.26 -0.78 -9.26
CA ASN A 77 -6.12 -1.79 -9.88
C ASN A 77 -6.05 -1.73 -11.42
N GLN A 78 -5.99 -0.52 -12.01
CA GLN A 78 -5.77 -0.36 -13.45
C GLN A 78 -4.43 -0.97 -13.89
N ALA A 79 -3.34 -0.69 -13.15
CA ALA A 79 -2.03 -1.26 -13.42
C ALA A 79 -2.00 -2.79 -13.29
N ILE A 80 -2.68 -3.35 -12.26
CA ILE A 80 -2.79 -4.80 -12.06
C ILE A 80 -3.54 -5.46 -13.24
N ALA A 81 -4.59 -4.82 -13.74
CA ALA A 81 -5.37 -5.33 -14.87
C ALA A 81 -4.60 -5.24 -16.19
N ALA A 82 -3.63 -4.34 -16.32
CA ALA A 82 -2.81 -4.17 -17.51
C ALA A 82 -1.66 -5.19 -17.64
N THR A 83 -1.43 -6.06 -16.64
CA THR A 83 -0.29 -7.00 -16.62
C THR A 83 -0.70 -8.40 -16.22
N ASP A 84 0.09 -9.40 -16.68
CA ASP A 84 -0.06 -10.84 -16.38
C ASP A 84 1.12 -11.42 -15.58
N SER A 85 1.99 -10.59 -15.04
CA SER A 85 3.19 -10.99 -14.31
C SER A 85 2.90 -11.83 -13.07
N GLU A 86 3.78 -12.79 -12.73
CA GLU A 86 3.66 -13.63 -11.54
C GLU A 86 3.86 -12.84 -10.24
N TYR A 87 4.63 -11.75 -10.32
CA TYR A 87 4.86 -10.83 -9.21
C TYR A 87 4.63 -9.39 -9.60
N VAL A 88 4.08 -8.63 -8.69
CA VAL A 88 3.76 -7.21 -8.85
C VAL A 88 4.45 -6.41 -7.75
N LEU A 89 5.26 -5.45 -8.12
CA LEU A 89 5.78 -4.43 -7.21
C LEU A 89 4.90 -3.18 -7.33
N VAL A 90 4.15 -2.88 -6.29
CA VAL A 90 3.50 -1.58 -6.09
C VAL A 90 4.54 -0.63 -5.52
N LEU A 91 4.78 0.49 -6.18
CA LEU A 91 5.85 1.41 -5.86
C LEU A 91 5.37 2.86 -5.90
N ASN A 92 5.63 3.62 -4.85
CA ASN A 92 5.39 5.05 -4.85
C ASN A 92 6.43 5.78 -5.73
N PRO A 93 6.05 6.89 -6.40
CA PRO A 93 6.96 7.64 -7.26
C PRO A 93 8.12 8.32 -6.51
N ASP A 94 8.00 8.50 -5.18
CA ASP A 94 9.00 9.09 -4.29
C ASP A 94 9.88 8.05 -3.55
N VAL A 95 9.90 6.80 -4.05
CA VAL A 95 10.75 5.72 -3.53
C VAL A 95 11.83 5.36 -4.56
N THR A 96 13.08 5.25 -4.09
CA THR A 96 14.21 4.68 -4.85
C THR A 96 14.64 3.36 -4.21
N LEU A 97 14.97 2.36 -5.04
CA LEU A 97 15.30 1.01 -4.61
C LEU A 97 16.76 0.70 -4.88
N ASP A 98 17.42 -0.01 -3.96
CA ASP A 98 18.71 -0.61 -4.24
C ASP A 98 18.61 -1.64 -5.37
N PRO A 99 19.68 -1.84 -6.17
CA PRO A 99 19.62 -2.66 -7.38
C PRO A 99 19.17 -4.12 -7.15
N ARG A 100 19.37 -4.69 -5.98
CA ARG A 100 18.98 -6.07 -5.66
C ARG A 100 17.62 -6.22 -4.98
N TYR A 101 16.86 -5.14 -4.83
CA TYR A 101 15.60 -5.15 -4.08
C TYR A 101 14.61 -6.19 -4.61
N ILE A 102 14.36 -6.20 -5.92
CA ILE A 102 13.42 -7.14 -6.55
C ILE A 102 13.96 -8.56 -6.51
N GLU A 103 15.24 -8.77 -6.83
CA GLU A 103 15.89 -10.08 -6.81
C GLU A 103 15.71 -10.78 -5.45
N ILE A 104 16.05 -10.09 -4.37
CA ILE A 104 15.94 -10.61 -3.00
C ILE A 104 14.50 -11.04 -2.67
N LEU A 105 13.51 -10.22 -3.06
CA LEU A 105 12.11 -10.52 -2.75
C LEU A 105 11.54 -11.65 -3.61
N VAL A 106 11.93 -11.74 -4.88
CA VAL A 106 11.55 -12.86 -5.75
C VAL A 106 12.12 -14.17 -5.21
N ASP A 107 13.42 -14.20 -4.92
CA ASP A 107 14.10 -15.41 -4.40
C ASP A 107 13.43 -15.91 -3.13
N TYR A 108 13.05 -14.99 -2.23
CA TYR A 108 12.38 -15.36 -1.01
C TYR A 108 10.98 -15.94 -1.27
N LEU A 109 10.15 -15.29 -2.11
CA LEU A 109 8.79 -15.75 -2.37
C LEU A 109 8.74 -17.07 -3.15
N GLU A 110 9.70 -17.35 -4.01
CA GLU A 110 9.80 -18.64 -4.72
C GLU A 110 10.07 -19.82 -3.76
N LEU A 111 10.79 -19.58 -2.66
CA LEU A 111 11.05 -20.58 -1.64
C LEU A 111 9.92 -20.71 -0.61
N HIS A 112 9.03 -19.72 -0.53
CA HIS A 112 7.98 -19.62 0.50
C HIS A 112 6.60 -19.37 -0.11
N PRO A 113 5.97 -20.36 -0.74
CA PRO A 113 4.71 -20.18 -1.48
C PRO A 113 3.50 -19.77 -0.61
N GLU A 114 3.60 -19.91 0.71
CA GLU A 114 2.61 -19.43 1.67
C GLU A 114 2.73 -17.91 1.96
N VAL A 115 3.83 -17.28 1.52
CA VAL A 115 4.05 -15.84 1.63
C VAL A 115 3.51 -15.17 0.37
N GLY A 116 2.47 -14.39 0.52
CA GLY A 116 1.82 -13.70 -0.60
C GLY A 116 2.33 -12.28 -0.83
N SER A 117 2.98 -11.68 0.17
CA SER A 117 3.54 -10.33 0.05
C SER A 117 4.85 -10.19 0.81
N ALA A 118 5.75 -9.36 0.28
CA ALA A 118 7.01 -9.03 0.91
C ALA A 118 7.35 -7.55 0.74
N THR A 119 8.18 -7.04 1.64
CA THR A 119 8.75 -5.69 1.58
C THR A 119 10.17 -5.68 2.11
N GLY A 120 10.95 -4.69 1.70
CA GLY A 120 12.28 -4.44 2.24
C GLY A 120 12.28 -3.43 3.38
N LYS A 121 13.47 -3.01 3.77
CA LYS A 121 13.74 -1.93 4.70
C LYS A 121 13.66 -0.60 3.93
N LEU A 122 12.60 0.15 4.16
CA LEU A 122 12.50 1.51 3.65
C LEU A 122 13.13 2.47 4.67
N LEU A 123 14.09 3.24 4.20
CA LEU A 123 14.80 4.26 4.97
C LEU A 123 14.31 5.64 4.55
N LEU A 124 14.38 6.61 5.44
CA LEU A 124 14.12 8.00 5.07
C LEU A 124 15.23 8.50 4.13
N LYS A 125 14.89 8.93 2.93
CA LYS A 125 15.86 9.47 1.96
C LYS A 125 16.64 10.65 2.51
N SER A 126 16.00 11.48 3.36
CA SER A 126 16.64 12.62 4.04
C SER A 126 17.58 12.22 5.18
N ASN A 127 17.46 11.01 5.72
CA ASN A 127 18.33 10.46 6.77
C ASN A 127 18.29 8.92 6.73
N PRO A 128 19.17 8.27 5.94
CA PRO A 128 19.18 6.81 5.77
C PRO A 128 19.50 5.98 7.02
N GLU A 129 19.91 6.60 8.10
CA GLU A 129 20.06 5.93 9.41
C GLU A 129 18.72 5.70 10.12
N VAL A 130 17.62 6.27 9.59
CA VAL A 130 16.30 6.20 10.18
C VAL A 130 15.36 5.41 9.29
N VAL A 131 14.67 4.44 9.90
CA VAL A 131 13.65 3.64 9.23
C VAL A 131 12.41 4.49 8.93
N ASP A 132 11.92 4.39 7.71
CA ASP A 132 10.59 4.83 7.32
C ASP A 132 9.55 3.71 7.53
N SER A 133 9.82 2.50 7.03
CA SER A 133 8.96 1.34 7.22
C SER A 133 9.73 0.02 7.03
N THR A 134 9.43 -0.97 7.87
CA THR A 134 9.81 -2.37 7.70
C THR A 134 8.57 -3.26 7.56
N GLY A 135 7.52 -2.73 6.96
CA GLY A 135 6.20 -3.32 6.86
C GLY A 135 5.19 -2.69 7.80
N LEU A 136 4.06 -3.34 7.96
CA LEU A 136 2.96 -2.86 8.79
C LEU A 136 2.85 -3.65 10.08
N VAL A 137 2.42 -2.99 11.14
CA VAL A 137 2.00 -3.60 12.41
C VAL A 137 0.61 -3.10 12.78
N MET A 138 -0.23 -4.00 13.30
CA MET A 138 -1.56 -3.66 13.79
C MET A 138 -1.67 -3.94 15.29
N ASN A 139 -2.04 -2.92 16.07
CA ASN A 139 -2.26 -3.06 17.50
C ASN A 139 -3.68 -3.59 17.84
N LYS A 140 -3.91 -3.86 19.13
CA LYS A 140 -5.21 -4.37 19.64
C LYS A 140 -6.38 -3.37 19.50
N ALA A 141 -6.09 -2.07 19.26
CA ALA A 141 -7.13 -1.08 18.94
C ALA A 141 -7.40 -0.97 17.43
N CYS A 142 -7.00 -1.96 16.63
CA CYS A 142 -7.13 -1.98 15.17
C CYS A 142 -6.53 -0.73 14.49
N ARG A 143 -5.40 -0.26 15.03
CA ARG A 143 -4.59 0.78 14.41
C ARG A 143 -3.38 0.16 13.76
N ALA A 144 -3.17 0.46 12.49
CA ALA A 144 -1.97 0.08 11.77
C ALA A 144 -0.97 1.24 11.73
N PHE A 145 0.31 0.87 11.79
CA PHE A 145 1.45 1.77 11.75
C PHE A 145 2.54 1.16 10.86
N ASP A 146 3.39 2.02 10.32
CA ASP A 146 4.66 1.59 9.74
C ASP A 146 5.55 1.05 10.88
N ARG A 147 5.96 -0.21 10.76
CA ARG A 147 6.82 -0.91 11.72
C ARG A 147 8.20 -0.30 11.68
N GLY A 148 8.76 0.05 12.83
CA GLY A 148 10.10 0.65 12.95
C GLY A 148 10.19 2.13 12.56
N ALA A 149 9.08 2.78 12.19
CA ALA A 149 9.11 4.17 11.73
C ALA A 149 9.71 5.14 12.76
N GLY A 150 10.78 5.82 12.37
CA GLY A 150 11.52 6.77 13.20
C GLY A 150 12.59 6.15 14.11
N GLU A 151 12.79 4.82 14.04
CA GLU A 151 13.83 4.11 14.77
C GLU A 151 15.12 4.01 13.95
N SER A 152 16.25 3.67 14.63
CA SER A 152 17.52 3.46 13.94
C SER A 152 17.47 2.25 13.02
N ALA A 153 18.00 2.38 11.81
CA ALA A 153 18.09 1.30 10.82
C ALA A 153 18.84 0.07 11.32
N SER A 154 19.81 0.26 12.23
CA SER A 154 20.61 -0.81 12.81
C SER A 154 19.81 -1.79 13.66
N LEU A 155 18.68 -1.36 14.22
CA LEU A 155 17.79 -2.21 15.03
C LEU A 155 16.97 -3.20 14.16
N TRP A 156 16.98 -3.05 12.85
CA TRP A 156 16.13 -3.78 11.92
C TRP A 156 16.95 -4.64 10.94
N SER A 157 17.95 -5.35 11.45
CA SER A 157 18.83 -6.25 10.68
C SER A 157 18.25 -7.65 10.48
N GLU A 158 17.24 -8.05 11.27
CA GLU A 158 16.64 -9.38 11.18
C GLU A 158 15.36 -9.36 10.36
N SER A 159 15.28 -10.28 9.40
CA SER A 159 14.10 -10.52 8.58
C SER A 159 13.02 -11.28 9.35
N GLY A 160 11.74 -11.16 8.96
CA GLY A 160 10.68 -11.88 9.65
C GLY A 160 9.28 -11.59 9.16
N LEU A 161 8.32 -12.34 9.71
CA LEU A 161 6.91 -12.17 9.40
C LEU A 161 6.39 -10.83 9.96
N VAL A 162 5.54 -10.17 9.17
CA VAL A 162 4.90 -8.90 9.52
C VAL A 162 3.39 -8.99 9.34
N PHE A 163 2.65 -8.02 9.86
CA PHE A 163 1.20 -7.95 9.64
C PHE A 163 0.84 -7.73 8.17
N GLY A 164 1.64 -6.95 7.46
CA GLY A 164 1.45 -6.61 6.06
C GLY A 164 2.61 -5.77 5.55
N VAL A 165 2.50 -5.34 4.30
CA VAL A 165 3.50 -4.51 3.63
C VAL A 165 2.95 -3.11 3.38
N SER A 166 3.81 -2.10 3.49
CA SER A 166 3.43 -0.71 3.21
C SER A 166 3.28 -0.48 1.70
N GLY A 167 2.22 0.21 1.29
CA GLY A 167 1.98 0.55 -0.11
C GLY A 167 3.07 1.38 -0.78
N ALA A 168 4.05 1.89 -0.02
CA ALA A 168 5.18 2.64 -0.59
C ALA A 168 6.10 1.77 -1.46
N ALA A 169 6.37 0.50 -1.05
CA ALA A 169 7.11 -0.49 -1.84
C ALA A 169 6.65 -1.90 -1.44
N ALA A 170 5.56 -2.35 -2.02
CA ALA A 170 4.88 -3.60 -1.68
C ALA A 170 5.01 -4.62 -2.82
N PHE A 171 5.64 -5.75 -2.54
CA PHE A 171 5.82 -6.84 -3.49
C PHE A 171 4.78 -7.92 -3.24
N TYR A 172 3.97 -8.23 -4.26
CA TYR A 172 2.84 -9.15 -4.16
C TYR A 172 2.95 -10.30 -5.15
N SER A 173 2.60 -11.53 -4.73
CA SER A 173 2.41 -12.63 -5.67
C SER A 173 1.04 -12.51 -6.37
N ARG A 174 0.99 -12.79 -7.67
CA ARG A 174 -0.26 -12.82 -8.46
C ARG A 174 -1.27 -13.78 -7.84
N LYS A 175 -0.82 -14.91 -7.35
CA LYS A 175 -1.66 -15.89 -6.65
C LYS A 175 -2.42 -15.27 -5.48
N MET A 176 -1.73 -14.49 -4.64
CA MET A 176 -2.39 -13.80 -3.54
C MET A 176 -3.32 -12.70 -4.05
N ILE A 177 -2.88 -11.91 -5.05
CA ILE A 177 -3.72 -10.86 -5.64
C ILE A 177 -5.07 -11.45 -6.09
N GLU A 178 -5.06 -12.53 -6.87
CA GLU A 178 -6.27 -13.18 -7.40
C GLU A 178 -7.12 -13.77 -6.27
N ASP A 179 -6.48 -14.45 -5.34
CA ASP A 179 -7.16 -15.15 -4.24
C ASP A 179 -7.89 -14.19 -3.30
N ILE A 180 -7.29 -13.04 -2.94
CA ILE A 180 -7.89 -12.11 -1.97
C ILE A 180 -8.71 -10.98 -2.61
N SER A 181 -8.70 -10.83 -3.93
CA SER A 181 -9.49 -9.83 -4.65
C SER A 181 -10.99 -10.03 -4.42
N ILE A 182 -11.72 -8.92 -4.36
CA ILE A 182 -13.17 -8.89 -4.15
C ILE A 182 -13.80 -8.11 -5.28
N ASP A 183 -14.81 -8.69 -5.91
CA ASP A 183 -15.49 -8.08 -7.07
C ASP A 183 -14.51 -7.66 -8.18
N GLY A 184 -13.40 -8.40 -8.36
CA GLY A 184 -12.36 -8.11 -9.34
C GLY A 184 -11.33 -7.06 -8.92
N GLU A 185 -11.43 -6.50 -7.71
CA GLU A 185 -10.51 -5.48 -7.19
C GLU A 185 -9.56 -6.06 -6.13
N PHE A 186 -8.25 -5.83 -6.32
CA PHE A 186 -7.25 -6.16 -5.31
C PHE A 186 -7.20 -5.09 -4.21
N PHE A 187 -7.03 -3.83 -4.57
CA PHE A 187 -7.24 -2.71 -3.67
C PHE A 187 -8.72 -2.31 -3.70
N ASP A 188 -9.30 -2.07 -2.55
CA ASP A 188 -10.69 -1.62 -2.47
C ASP A 188 -10.81 -0.16 -2.93
N SER A 189 -11.40 0.07 -4.11
CA SER A 189 -11.54 1.39 -4.72
C SER A 189 -12.34 2.40 -3.87
N ASP A 190 -13.11 1.93 -2.88
CA ASP A 190 -13.78 2.81 -1.91
C ASP A 190 -12.80 3.54 -0.96
N PHE A 191 -11.50 3.20 -1.01
CA PHE A 191 -10.45 3.81 -0.19
C PHE A 191 -9.68 4.88 -0.94
N PHE A 192 -10.06 5.50 -1.89
CA PHE A 192 -9.31 6.54 -2.64
C PHE A 192 -7.78 6.56 -2.34
N ALA A 193 -7.40 6.84 -1.07
CA ALA A 193 -6.05 6.74 -0.53
C ALA A 193 -6.09 6.54 1.00
N TYR A 194 -5.04 5.94 1.55
CA TYR A 194 -4.80 5.58 2.96
C TYR A 194 -5.65 4.41 3.48
N LYS A 195 -4.96 3.44 4.03
CA LYS A 195 -5.47 2.19 4.62
C LYS A 195 -5.88 1.10 3.61
N GLU A 196 -5.73 1.32 2.32
CA GLU A 196 -5.90 0.29 1.30
C GLU A 196 -4.88 -0.84 1.46
N ASP A 197 -3.63 -0.52 1.79
CA ASP A 197 -2.55 -1.46 2.11
C ASP A 197 -2.84 -2.27 3.38
N VAL A 198 -3.35 -1.60 4.41
CA VAL A 198 -3.78 -2.23 5.66
C VAL A 198 -4.98 -3.15 5.42
N ASP A 199 -5.90 -2.75 4.56
CA ASP A 199 -7.05 -3.55 4.16
C ASP A 199 -6.63 -4.83 3.42
N VAL A 200 -5.72 -4.70 2.46
CA VAL A 200 -5.09 -5.84 1.75
C VAL A 200 -4.42 -6.78 2.75
N ALA A 201 -3.56 -6.24 3.63
CA ALA A 201 -2.86 -7.01 4.64
C ALA A 201 -3.83 -7.78 5.57
N TRP A 202 -4.92 -7.14 5.99
CA TRP A 202 -5.91 -7.78 6.85
C TRP A 202 -6.67 -8.89 6.12
N ARG A 203 -7.10 -8.66 4.87
CA ARG A 203 -7.74 -9.69 4.04
C ARG A 203 -6.80 -10.87 3.78
N ALA A 204 -5.54 -10.60 3.44
CA ALA A 204 -4.51 -11.61 3.24
C ALA A 204 -4.37 -12.52 4.46
N GLN A 205 -4.21 -11.95 5.66
CA GLN A 205 -4.11 -12.73 6.89
C GLN A 205 -5.37 -13.56 7.21
N ILE A 206 -6.56 -12.99 7.01
CA ILE A 206 -7.81 -13.73 7.24
C ILE A 206 -7.90 -14.94 6.31
N LEU A 207 -7.39 -14.79 5.09
CA LEU A 207 -7.37 -15.83 4.07
C LEU A 207 -6.09 -16.70 4.11
N GLY A 208 -5.31 -16.64 5.22
CA GLY A 208 -4.19 -17.54 5.50
C GLY A 208 -2.86 -17.20 4.84
N TRP A 209 -2.79 -16.09 4.10
CA TRP A 209 -1.54 -15.62 3.52
C TRP A 209 -0.63 -14.97 4.56
N LYS A 210 0.68 -15.17 4.42
CA LYS A 210 1.70 -14.51 5.23
C LYS A 210 2.30 -13.31 4.48
N SER A 211 2.80 -12.35 5.25
CA SER A 211 3.58 -11.20 4.77
C SER A 211 4.96 -11.21 5.41
N PHE A 212 5.98 -10.82 4.64
CA PHE A 212 7.38 -10.91 5.08
C PHE A 212 8.14 -9.61 4.90
N TYR A 213 9.01 -9.31 5.82
CA TYR A 213 10.00 -8.25 5.77
C TYR A 213 11.38 -8.85 5.55
N HIS A 214 12.09 -8.43 4.50
CA HIS A 214 13.46 -8.83 4.22
C HIS A 214 14.43 -7.68 4.51
N SER A 215 15.34 -7.86 5.46
CA SER A 215 16.22 -6.79 5.96
C SER A 215 17.28 -6.33 4.96
N GLU A 216 17.65 -7.17 3.98
CA GLU A 216 18.65 -6.85 2.95
C GLU A 216 18.08 -6.19 1.70
N ALA A 217 16.75 -6.24 1.49
CA ALA A 217 16.10 -5.48 0.43
C ALA A 217 15.94 -4.03 0.89
N ILE A 218 16.75 -3.12 0.36
CA ILE A 218 16.79 -1.72 0.83
C ILE A 218 16.12 -0.79 -0.17
N GLY A 219 15.36 0.16 0.35
CA GLY A 219 14.82 1.27 -0.43
C GLY A 219 14.84 2.57 0.37
N TYR A 220 14.73 3.69 -0.33
CA TYR A 220 14.77 5.03 0.25
C TYR A 220 13.52 5.80 -0.14
N HIS A 221 12.80 6.34 0.84
CA HIS A 221 11.53 7.03 0.65
C HIS A 221 11.67 8.52 0.99
N ALA A 222 11.35 9.39 0.04
CA ALA A 222 11.43 10.83 0.25
C ALA A 222 10.36 11.33 1.22
N ARG A 223 9.26 10.64 1.30
CA ARG A 223 8.10 10.86 2.19
C ARG A 223 7.62 12.31 2.26
N GLY A 224 6.71 12.66 1.40
CA GLY A 224 6.09 14.00 1.38
C GLY A 224 5.29 14.35 2.65
N TRP A 225 4.85 13.36 3.44
CA TRP A 225 4.09 13.60 4.67
C TRP A 225 4.96 13.51 5.91
N LYS A 226 5.25 14.67 6.52
CA LYS A 226 6.00 14.75 7.79
C LYS A 226 5.07 14.51 8.99
N LYS A 227 5.58 13.78 10.01
CA LYS A 227 4.89 13.58 11.29
C LYS A 227 4.45 14.92 11.88
N GLY A 228 3.17 15.05 12.29
CA GLY A 228 2.62 16.30 12.84
C GLY A 228 2.03 17.27 11.81
N SER A 229 2.17 17.04 10.50
CA SER A 229 1.64 17.92 9.45
C SER A 229 0.19 17.62 9.03
N ARG A 230 -0.54 16.75 9.76
CA ARG A 230 -1.91 16.34 9.45
C ARG A 230 -2.85 17.53 9.16
N HIS A 231 -2.79 18.58 9.95
CA HIS A 231 -3.65 19.75 9.82
C HIS A 231 -3.42 20.54 8.53
N ARG A 232 -2.26 20.39 7.88
CA ARG A 232 -1.91 21.01 6.59
C ARG A 232 -2.49 20.23 5.41
N GLN A 233 -2.92 18.98 5.62
CA GLN A 233 -3.49 18.16 4.57
C GLN A 233 -4.91 18.64 4.22
N PRO A 234 -5.31 18.55 2.93
CA PRO A 234 -6.67 18.84 2.49
C PRO A 234 -7.73 18.08 3.33
N LEU A 235 -8.87 18.69 3.53
CA LEU A 235 -9.94 18.12 4.36
C LEU A 235 -10.40 16.75 3.86
N PHE A 236 -10.46 16.54 2.55
CA PHE A 236 -10.89 15.26 1.98
C PHE A 236 -9.89 14.14 2.33
N ILE A 237 -8.58 14.40 2.30
CA ILE A 237 -7.54 13.46 2.72
C ILE A 237 -7.67 13.09 4.20
N ARG A 238 -7.89 14.08 5.06
CA ARG A 238 -8.11 13.85 6.50
C ARG A 238 -9.36 13.03 6.77
N ARG A 239 -10.43 13.26 5.98
CA ARG A 239 -11.67 12.48 6.02
C ARG A 239 -11.46 11.05 5.57
N SER A 240 -10.76 10.84 4.44
CA SER A 240 -10.43 9.49 3.94
C SER A 240 -9.62 8.69 4.95
N SER A 241 -8.52 9.25 5.45
CA SER A 241 -7.69 8.61 6.48
C SER A 241 -8.46 8.25 7.76
N TYR A 242 -9.46 9.07 8.16
CA TYR A 242 -10.30 8.79 9.32
C TYR A 242 -11.32 7.69 9.04
N ILE A 243 -12.11 7.82 7.97
CA ILE A 243 -13.25 6.94 7.73
C ILE A 243 -12.82 5.57 7.19
N ASN A 244 -11.73 5.49 6.44
CA ASN A 244 -11.22 4.24 5.88
C ASN A 244 -10.85 3.23 6.96
N ARG A 245 -10.40 3.70 8.13
CA ARG A 245 -10.18 2.81 9.28
C ARG A 245 -11.49 2.12 9.69
N TYR A 246 -12.60 2.82 9.75
CA TYR A 246 -13.89 2.23 10.11
C TYR A 246 -14.45 1.33 9.01
N LYS A 247 -14.26 1.70 7.73
CA LYS A 247 -14.62 0.84 6.59
C LYS A 247 -13.86 -0.49 6.66
N MET A 248 -12.54 -0.44 6.84
CA MET A 248 -11.68 -1.62 6.99
C MET A 248 -12.10 -2.47 8.18
N MET A 249 -12.31 -1.86 9.35
CA MET A 249 -12.76 -2.56 10.56
C MET A 249 -14.09 -3.26 10.34
N TYR A 250 -15.07 -2.60 9.75
CA TYR A 250 -16.38 -3.20 9.45
C TYR A 250 -16.25 -4.35 8.47
N LYS A 251 -15.47 -4.18 7.41
CA LYS A 251 -15.33 -5.15 6.33
C LYS A 251 -14.60 -6.42 6.78
N ASN A 252 -13.47 -6.28 7.46
CA ASN A 252 -12.54 -7.38 7.79
C ASN A 252 -12.68 -7.91 9.22
N GLY A 253 -13.32 -7.16 10.11
CA GLY A 253 -13.47 -7.56 11.51
C GLY A 253 -14.40 -8.76 11.71
N ASN A 254 -14.04 -9.70 12.56
CA ASN A 254 -14.91 -10.79 13.01
C ASN A 254 -15.30 -10.63 14.49
N ARG A 255 -16.38 -11.30 14.90
CA ARG A 255 -16.93 -11.20 16.29
C ARG A 255 -15.89 -11.57 17.35
N ARG A 256 -15.12 -12.66 17.14
CA ARG A 256 -14.12 -13.15 18.10
C ARG A 256 -13.03 -12.09 18.33
N ARG A 257 -12.50 -11.50 17.25
CA ARG A 257 -11.48 -10.47 17.34
C ARG A 257 -12.01 -9.19 18.02
N TRP A 258 -13.28 -8.81 17.75
CA TRP A 258 -13.93 -7.68 18.41
C TRP A 258 -13.95 -7.85 19.93
N PHE A 259 -14.37 -9.02 20.44
CA PHE A 259 -14.38 -9.29 21.88
C PHE A 259 -12.96 -9.24 22.48
N GLN A 260 -11.96 -9.80 21.81
CA GLN A 260 -10.57 -9.78 22.28
C GLN A 260 -9.96 -8.37 22.34
N CYS A 261 -10.40 -7.48 21.46
CA CYS A 261 -9.87 -6.13 21.35
C CYS A 261 -10.66 -5.08 22.14
N LEU A 262 -11.84 -5.41 22.67
CA LEU A 262 -12.82 -4.48 23.22
C LEU A 262 -12.23 -3.55 24.28
N PHE A 263 -11.47 -4.09 25.23
CA PHE A 263 -10.82 -3.32 26.29
C PHE A 263 -9.79 -2.30 25.81
N HIS A 264 -9.18 -2.51 24.65
CA HIS A 264 -8.22 -1.58 24.04
C HIS A 264 -8.91 -0.64 23.05
N LEU A 265 -9.95 -1.13 22.39
CA LEU A 265 -10.68 -0.41 21.35
C LEU A 265 -11.53 0.70 21.95
N ILE A 266 -12.35 0.40 22.98
CA ILE A 266 -13.28 1.40 23.55
C ILE A 266 -12.55 2.64 24.09
N PRO A 267 -11.54 2.55 24.95
CA PRO A 267 -10.84 3.74 25.45
C PRO A 267 -10.22 4.55 24.32
N TYR A 268 -9.65 3.85 23.32
CA TYR A 268 -9.08 4.52 22.15
C TYR A 268 -10.17 5.24 21.34
N GLU A 269 -11.32 4.62 21.07
CA GLU A 269 -12.40 5.25 20.31
C GLU A 269 -12.95 6.47 21.04
N VAL A 270 -13.14 6.39 22.35
CA VAL A 270 -13.58 7.54 23.15
C VAL A 270 -12.59 8.70 23.03
N ALA A 271 -11.29 8.46 23.26
CA ALA A 271 -10.28 9.48 23.18
C ALA A 271 -10.13 10.07 21.77
N SER A 272 -10.11 9.18 20.74
CA SER A 272 -9.97 9.59 19.34
C SER A 272 -11.17 10.41 18.87
N ASN A 273 -12.39 9.97 19.15
CA ASN A 273 -13.58 10.72 18.72
C ASN A 273 -13.73 12.03 19.51
N ALA A 274 -13.38 12.07 20.80
CA ALA A 274 -13.32 13.31 21.56
C ALA A 274 -12.33 14.31 20.93
N TYR A 275 -11.15 13.84 20.52
CA TYR A 275 -10.20 14.68 19.79
C TYR A 275 -10.82 15.25 18.50
N PHE A 276 -11.46 14.43 17.67
CA PHE A 276 -12.05 14.89 16.43
C PHE A 276 -13.23 15.85 16.66
N ILE A 277 -14.06 15.61 17.67
CA ILE A 277 -15.15 16.51 18.04
C ILE A 277 -14.60 17.89 18.43
N LEU A 278 -13.55 17.93 19.25
CA LEU A 278 -13.01 19.16 19.82
C LEU A 278 -12.06 19.91 18.86
N ARG A 279 -11.25 19.18 18.07
CA ARG A 279 -10.15 19.75 17.28
C ARG A 279 -10.38 19.74 15.77
N GLU A 280 -11.09 18.72 15.25
CA GLU A 280 -11.31 18.56 13.82
C GLU A 280 -12.78 18.18 13.48
N PRO A 281 -13.81 18.94 13.92
CA PRO A 281 -15.21 18.52 13.76
C PRO A 281 -15.63 18.33 12.29
N LYS A 282 -15.01 19.06 11.37
CA LYS A 282 -15.28 18.93 9.91
C LYS A 282 -14.88 17.53 9.37
N VAL A 283 -13.98 16.80 10.04
CA VAL A 283 -13.60 15.44 9.65
C VAL A 283 -14.75 14.46 9.87
N LEU A 284 -15.55 14.65 10.91
CA LEU A 284 -16.69 13.79 11.23
C LEU A 284 -17.75 13.75 10.12
N GLY A 285 -17.77 14.76 9.23
CA GLY A 285 -18.59 14.71 8.02
C GLY A 285 -18.32 13.52 7.09
N ALA A 286 -17.19 12.82 7.30
CA ALA A 286 -16.86 11.58 6.59
C ALA A 286 -17.84 10.43 6.85
N TRP A 287 -18.56 10.43 7.97
CA TRP A 287 -19.62 9.45 8.23
C TRP A 287 -20.76 9.46 7.21
N LYS A 288 -20.96 10.58 6.50
CA LYS A 288 -21.93 10.67 5.38
C LYS A 288 -21.50 9.74 4.23
N SER A 289 -20.19 9.65 3.92
CA SER A 289 -19.70 8.73 2.88
C SER A 289 -19.85 7.28 3.32
N PHE A 290 -19.54 6.95 4.58
CA PHE A 290 -19.75 5.62 5.13
C PHE A 290 -21.21 5.17 4.96
N GLY A 291 -22.19 6.04 5.29
CA GLY A 291 -23.60 5.73 5.13
C GLY A 291 -24.00 5.48 3.67
N ARG A 292 -23.49 6.29 2.72
CA ARG A 292 -23.75 6.11 1.28
C ARG A 292 -23.17 4.80 0.73
N GLU A 293 -21.99 4.41 1.22
CA GLU A 293 -21.25 3.24 0.75
C GLU A 293 -21.62 1.96 1.54
N PHE A 294 -22.45 2.07 2.57
CA PHE A 294 -22.73 0.97 3.50
C PHE A 294 -23.23 -0.32 2.81
N LYS A 295 -24.06 -0.19 1.77
CA LYS A 295 -24.54 -1.35 0.99
C LYS A 295 -23.38 -2.09 0.32
N ARG A 296 -22.43 -1.36 -0.30
CA ARG A 296 -21.23 -1.94 -0.92
C ARG A 296 -20.32 -2.57 0.12
N LEU A 297 -20.05 -1.88 1.24
CA LEU A 297 -19.27 -2.43 2.34
C LEU A 297 -19.85 -3.74 2.87
N LYS A 298 -21.19 -3.82 2.99
CA LYS A 298 -21.88 -5.04 3.41
C LYS A 298 -21.72 -6.17 2.39
N SER A 299 -21.78 -5.87 1.09
CA SER A 299 -21.53 -6.84 0.01
C SER A 299 -20.10 -7.37 0.07
N LYS A 300 -19.11 -6.46 0.12
CA LYS A 300 -17.68 -6.81 0.21
C LYS A 300 -17.39 -7.66 1.46
N ARG A 301 -17.99 -7.33 2.61
CA ARG A 301 -17.90 -8.17 3.82
C ARG A 301 -18.44 -9.57 3.59
N LYS A 302 -19.61 -9.71 2.94
CA LYS A 302 -20.19 -11.03 2.63
C LYS A 302 -19.28 -11.85 1.71
N ALA A 303 -18.67 -11.20 0.70
CA ALA A 303 -17.72 -11.86 -0.19
C ALA A 303 -16.47 -12.38 0.56
N ILE A 304 -15.93 -11.60 1.53
CA ILE A 304 -14.82 -12.04 2.37
C ILE A 304 -15.24 -13.25 3.21
N VAL A 305 -16.40 -13.20 3.85
CA VAL A 305 -16.90 -14.33 4.66
C VAL A 305 -17.08 -15.58 3.81
N ALA A 306 -17.67 -15.46 2.62
CA ALA A 306 -17.83 -16.58 1.70
C ALA A 306 -16.47 -17.20 1.30
N LYS A 307 -15.43 -16.39 1.08
CA LYS A 307 -14.07 -16.89 0.81
C LYS A 307 -13.46 -17.62 2.01
N ILE A 308 -13.77 -17.21 3.24
CA ILE A 308 -13.34 -17.91 4.47
C ILE A 308 -14.05 -19.27 4.60
N ASP A 309 -15.35 -19.27 4.36
CA ASP A 309 -16.19 -20.50 4.52
C ASP A 309 -15.90 -21.55 3.43
N SER A 310 -15.29 -21.15 2.31
CA SER A 310 -14.91 -22.06 1.19
C SER A 310 -13.54 -22.72 1.38
N ARG A 311 -12.80 -22.42 2.47
CA ARG A 311 -11.48 -22.98 2.81
C ARG A 311 -11.56 -24.02 3.90
#